data_c3e2e3fcf1d5bbd07d44c4a03c0ad3a8
#
_entry.id   c3e2e3fcf1d5bbd07d44c4a03c0ad3a8
#
_cell.length_a   1.000
_cell.length_b   1.000
_cell.length_c   1.000
_cell.angle_alpha   90.00
_cell.angle_beta   90.00
_cell.angle_gamma   90.00
#
_symmetry.space_group_name_H-M   'P 1'
#
loop_
_entity.id
_entity.type
_entity.pdbx_description
1 polymer ?
#
loop_
_entity_poly.entity_id
_entity_poly.type
_entity_poly.pdbx_seq_one_letter_code
_entity_poly.pdbx_strand_id
1 'polypeptide(L)'
;MARQVLHGKKADIVYSDPPWGPGNLKYWRTMNNESVEVNWEDFLYLFCSIVSSNTKPSSEIFVEMGCRWVDQLAEQMSLVGIQETQRIDCTYRGGAKRYPNILWHAGSEIDLEHRNGGVTMTKEVLMSVAIPGGLVFDPCCGKGMTAKCALRLDMDFVGIELNPQRAAVASAVVEQYRR
;
A
#
# COMPACT_ATOMS: atom_id res chain seq x y z
N MET A 1 20.31 -6.98 0.23
CA MET A 1 19.81 -6.80 -1.16
C MET A 1 18.30 -6.72 -1.13
N ALA A 2 17.72 -5.56 -1.41
CA ALA A 2 16.27 -5.40 -1.53
C ALA A 2 15.78 -6.25 -2.73
N ARG A 3 14.75 -7.08 -2.51
CA ARG A 3 14.24 -7.98 -3.54
C ARG A 3 13.48 -7.17 -4.60
N GLN A 4 13.96 -7.19 -5.84
CA GLN A 4 13.17 -6.72 -6.98
C GLN A 4 12.03 -7.72 -7.23
N VAL A 5 10.83 -7.35 -6.81
CA VAL A 5 9.63 -8.20 -6.95
C VAL A 5 9.06 -8.10 -8.37
N LEU A 6 9.30 -6.99 -9.04
CA LEU A 6 8.71 -6.67 -10.35
C LEU A 6 9.58 -7.14 -11.54
N HIS A 7 10.52 -8.07 -11.34
CA HIS A 7 11.36 -8.64 -12.39
C HIS A 7 12.01 -7.58 -13.31
N GLY A 8 12.53 -6.50 -12.72
CA GLY A 8 13.18 -5.40 -13.44
C GLY A 8 12.24 -4.29 -13.92
N LYS A 9 10.93 -4.49 -13.87
CA LYS A 9 9.95 -3.39 -14.04
C LYS A 9 9.94 -2.49 -12.82
N LYS A 10 9.39 -1.29 -12.98
CA LYS A 10 9.17 -0.32 -11.90
C LYS A 10 7.71 0.10 -11.91
N ALA A 11 7.13 0.20 -10.72
CA ALA A 11 5.76 0.68 -10.58
C ALA A 11 5.65 2.17 -10.93
N ASP A 12 4.55 2.56 -11.52
CA ASP A 12 4.15 3.95 -11.71
C ASP A 12 3.49 4.48 -10.45
N ILE A 13 2.70 3.64 -9.79
CA ILE A 13 1.99 3.96 -8.56
C ILE A 13 2.23 2.84 -7.54
N VAL A 14 2.50 3.23 -6.31
CA VAL A 14 2.36 2.36 -5.12
C VAL A 14 1.15 2.83 -4.33
N TYR A 15 0.25 1.92 -4.01
CA TYR A 15 -0.80 2.16 -3.02
C TYR A 15 -0.85 0.99 -2.05
N SER A 16 -0.65 1.23 -0.76
CA SER A 16 -0.59 0.16 0.23
C SER A 16 -1.22 0.54 1.56
N ASP A 17 -1.89 -0.44 2.19
CA ASP A 17 -2.42 -0.38 3.56
C ASP A 17 -1.70 -1.45 4.42
N PRO A 18 -0.43 -1.19 4.83
CA PRO A 18 0.33 -2.11 5.66
C PRO A 18 -0.20 -2.13 7.10
N PRO A 19 0.29 -3.04 7.97
CA PRO A 19 0.05 -2.94 9.41
C PRO A 19 0.39 -1.55 9.97
N TRP A 20 -0.51 -0.97 10.79
CA TRP A 20 -0.39 0.40 11.32
C TRP A 20 0.40 0.50 12.62
N GLY A 21 1.31 -0.40 12.87
CA GLY A 21 2.16 -0.42 14.07
C GLY A 21 2.35 -1.82 14.65
N PRO A 22 3.17 -1.96 15.70
CA PRO A 22 3.58 -3.26 16.24
C PRO A 22 2.42 -4.15 16.69
N GLY A 23 1.39 -3.57 17.31
CA GLY A 23 0.21 -4.34 17.74
C GLY A 23 -0.60 -4.89 16.57
N ASN A 24 -0.75 -4.11 15.50
CA ASN A 24 -1.44 -4.53 14.29
C ASN A 24 -0.61 -5.56 13.51
N LEU A 25 0.72 -5.37 13.42
CA LEU A 25 1.65 -6.34 12.85
C LEU A 25 1.56 -7.70 13.59
N LYS A 26 1.63 -7.69 14.93
CA LYS A 26 1.49 -8.90 15.76
C LYS A 26 0.14 -9.58 15.52
N TYR A 27 -0.96 -8.83 15.47
CA TYR A 27 -2.30 -9.37 15.20
C TYR A 27 -2.34 -10.13 13.87
N TRP A 28 -1.89 -9.51 12.78
CA TRP A 28 -1.93 -10.14 11.45
C TRP A 28 -1.03 -11.38 11.37
N ARG A 29 0.12 -11.36 12.02
CA ARG A 29 1.03 -12.53 12.09
C ARG A 29 0.40 -13.69 12.84
N THR A 30 -0.23 -13.42 13.98
CA THR A 30 -0.96 -14.44 14.74
C THR A 30 -2.09 -15.04 13.90
N MET A 31 -2.83 -14.22 13.17
CA MET A 31 -3.89 -14.69 12.28
C MET A 31 -3.39 -15.54 11.11
N ASN A 32 -2.11 -15.39 10.74
CA ASN A 32 -1.48 -16.14 9.66
C ASN A 32 -0.70 -17.38 10.17
N ASN A 33 -0.73 -17.68 11.47
CA ASN A 33 0.05 -18.75 12.12
C ASN A 33 1.56 -18.67 11.84
N GLU A 34 2.11 -17.46 11.78
CA GLU A 34 3.53 -17.26 11.54
C GLU A 34 4.34 -17.44 12.81
N SER A 35 5.38 -18.29 12.73
CA SER A 35 6.27 -18.62 13.84
C SER A 35 7.49 -17.70 13.97
N VAL A 36 7.85 -16.97 12.92
CA VAL A 36 9.04 -16.11 12.92
C VAL A 36 8.68 -14.75 13.52
N GLU A 37 9.34 -14.33 14.58
CA GLU A 37 9.19 -12.98 15.11
C GLU A 37 9.84 -11.96 14.15
N VAL A 38 9.07 -10.96 13.76
CA VAL A 38 9.56 -9.76 13.06
C VAL A 38 9.19 -8.58 13.94
N ASN A 39 10.16 -7.80 14.36
CA ASN A 39 9.87 -6.57 15.08
C ASN A 39 9.32 -5.51 14.12
N TRP A 40 8.83 -4.42 14.70
CA TRP A 40 8.21 -3.34 13.92
C TRP A 40 9.21 -2.60 13.03
N GLU A 41 10.39 -2.36 13.55
CA GLU A 41 11.47 -1.64 12.87
C GLU A 41 11.96 -2.42 11.65
N ASP A 42 12.19 -3.73 11.79
CA ASP A 42 12.59 -4.61 10.68
C ASP A 42 11.50 -4.70 9.61
N PHE A 43 10.22 -4.79 10.03
CA PHE A 43 9.10 -4.77 9.09
C PHE A 43 9.08 -3.47 8.30
N LEU A 44 9.16 -2.34 8.99
CA LEU A 44 9.08 -1.02 8.36
C LEU A 44 10.25 -0.77 7.41
N TYR A 45 11.48 -1.13 7.83
CA TYR A 45 12.65 -1.07 6.98
C TYR A 45 12.50 -1.93 5.72
N LEU A 46 12.04 -3.18 5.87
CA LEU A 46 11.83 -4.08 4.74
C LEU A 46 10.74 -3.54 3.79
N PHE A 47 9.63 -3.05 4.33
CA PHE A 47 8.54 -2.45 3.56
C PHE A 47 9.05 -1.26 2.72
N CYS A 48 9.71 -0.28 3.35
CA CYS A 48 10.26 0.89 2.66
C CYS A 48 11.33 0.50 1.62
N SER A 49 12.19 -0.49 1.93
CA SER A 49 13.19 -0.99 0.99
C SER A 49 12.55 -1.68 -0.23
N ILE A 50 11.46 -2.42 -0.05
CA ILE A 50 10.71 -3.04 -1.14
C ILE A 50 10.06 -1.94 -2.00
N VAL A 51 9.43 -0.95 -1.40
CA VAL A 51 8.85 0.19 -2.13
C VAL A 51 9.91 0.88 -2.97
N SER A 52 11.00 1.35 -2.35
CA SER A 52 12.09 2.06 -3.05
C SER A 52 12.70 1.23 -4.18
N SER A 53 12.92 -0.07 -3.96
CA SER A 53 13.54 -0.95 -4.96
C SER A 53 12.65 -1.22 -6.17
N ASN A 54 11.34 -0.97 -6.08
CA ASN A 54 10.36 -1.27 -7.11
C ASN A 54 9.71 -0.01 -7.71
N THR A 55 10.14 1.19 -7.30
CA THR A 55 9.68 2.48 -7.83
C THR A 55 10.76 3.18 -8.65
N LYS A 56 10.38 4.18 -9.41
CA LYS A 56 11.20 5.15 -10.15
C LYS A 56 11.03 6.53 -9.53
N PRO A 57 11.91 7.50 -9.80
CA PRO A 57 11.81 8.85 -9.20
C PRO A 57 10.47 9.58 -9.47
N SER A 58 9.77 9.22 -10.55
CA SER A 58 8.47 9.79 -10.93
C SER A 58 7.27 8.97 -10.44
N SER A 59 7.46 7.98 -9.59
CA SER A 59 6.35 7.18 -9.07
C SER A 59 5.56 7.95 -8.03
N GLU A 60 4.25 7.76 -8.06
CA GLU A 60 3.33 8.22 -7.01
C GLU A 60 3.23 7.14 -5.92
N ILE A 61 3.46 7.50 -4.67
CA ILE A 61 3.53 6.52 -3.56
C ILE A 61 2.57 6.94 -2.46
N PHE A 62 1.58 6.10 -2.21
CA PHE A 62 0.54 6.30 -1.20
C PHE A 62 0.59 5.18 -0.17
N VAL A 63 0.66 5.53 1.11
CA VAL A 63 0.66 4.56 2.21
C VAL A 63 -0.36 4.99 3.27
N GLU A 64 -1.38 4.16 3.51
CA GLU A 64 -2.26 4.34 4.66
C GLU A 64 -1.54 3.95 5.94
N MET A 65 -1.47 4.83 6.93
CA MET A 65 -0.75 4.60 8.17
C MET A 65 -1.50 5.14 9.38
N GLY A 66 -1.42 4.44 10.50
CA GLY A 66 -1.95 4.94 11.77
C GLY A 66 -1.21 6.20 12.24
N CYS A 67 -1.96 7.20 12.72
CA CYS A 67 -1.42 8.52 13.10
C CYS A 67 -0.20 8.46 14.05
N ARG A 68 -0.09 7.42 14.89
CA ARG A 68 1.05 7.28 15.83
C ARG A 68 2.35 6.85 15.17
N TRP A 69 2.28 6.29 13.95
CA TRP A 69 3.40 5.60 13.30
C TRP A 69 3.82 6.23 11.98
N VAL A 70 3.08 7.26 11.53
CA VAL A 70 3.35 7.93 10.26
C VAL A 70 4.71 8.66 10.24
N ASP A 71 5.16 9.19 11.38
CA ASP A 71 6.47 9.83 11.47
C ASP A 71 7.61 8.82 11.30
N GLN A 72 7.48 7.61 11.86
CA GLN A 72 8.45 6.55 11.64
C GLN A 72 8.45 6.05 10.19
N LEU A 73 7.27 5.97 9.55
CA LEU A 73 7.19 5.67 8.13
C LEU A 73 7.94 6.72 7.31
N ALA A 74 7.67 8.01 7.55
CA ALA A 74 8.31 9.12 6.83
C ALA A 74 9.84 9.11 6.99
N GLU A 75 10.33 8.86 8.21
CA GLU A 75 11.76 8.72 8.48
C GLU A 75 12.38 7.56 7.69
N GLN A 76 11.77 6.37 7.73
CA GLN A 76 12.27 5.20 7.01
C GLN A 76 12.19 5.37 5.49
N MET A 77 11.15 6.01 4.96
CA MET A 77 11.05 6.36 3.53
C MET A 77 12.15 7.34 3.11
N SER A 78 12.43 8.34 3.94
CA SER A 78 13.54 9.29 3.69
C SER A 78 14.90 8.59 3.64
N LEU A 79 15.17 7.62 4.52
CA LEU A 79 16.42 6.84 4.53
C LEU A 79 16.61 6.01 3.25
N VAL A 80 15.54 5.62 2.56
CA VAL A 80 15.61 4.92 1.28
C VAL A 80 15.44 5.85 0.07
N GLY A 81 15.53 7.17 0.29
CA GLY A 81 15.54 8.21 -0.76
C GLY A 81 14.17 8.65 -1.25
N ILE A 82 13.09 8.33 -0.54
CA ILE A 82 11.72 8.76 -0.87
C ILE A 82 11.30 9.87 0.09
N GLN A 83 11.04 11.06 -0.44
CA GLN A 83 10.66 12.23 0.36
C GLN A 83 9.15 12.41 0.39
N GLU A 84 8.63 12.69 1.59
CA GLU A 84 7.23 13.04 1.79
C GLU A 84 6.89 14.35 1.07
N THR A 85 5.76 14.36 0.37
CA THR A 85 5.18 15.56 -0.23
C THR A 85 3.98 16.05 0.57
N GLN A 86 3.13 15.11 1.03
CA GLN A 86 1.85 15.45 1.61
C GLN A 86 1.39 14.42 2.65
N ARG A 87 0.64 14.88 3.65
CA ARG A 87 -0.16 14.04 4.57
C ARG A 87 -1.62 14.45 4.47
N ILE A 88 -2.48 13.48 4.26
CA ILE A 88 -3.92 13.71 4.18
C ILE A 88 -4.59 12.99 5.37
N ASP A 89 -5.28 13.76 6.21
CA ASP A 89 -6.08 13.20 7.32
C ASP A 89 -7.24 12.38 6.76
N CYS A 90 -7.28 11.11 7.13
CA CYS A 90 -8.27 10.15 6.70
C CYS A 90 -8.93 9.46 7.90
N THR A 91 -9.97 8.70 7.62
CA THR A 91 -10.66 7.90 8.62
C THR A 91 -10.91 6.49 8.05
N TYR A 92 -10.49 5.48 8.79
CA TYR A 92 -10.86 4.10 8.50
C TYR A 92 -12.10 3.69 9.30
N ARG A 93 -13.03 2.99 8.67
CA ARG A 93 -14.24 2.47 9.31
C ARG A 93 -14.13 0.97 9.55
N GLY A 94 -13.97 0.57 10.81
CA GLY A 94 -14.00 -0.82 11.24
C GLY A 94 -15.34 -1.16 11.93
N GLY A 95 -16.31 -1.66 11.20
CA GLY A 95 -17.67 -1.86 11.70
C GLY A 95 -18.33 -0.54 12.12
N ALA A 96 -18.75 -0.43 13.40
CA ALA A 96 -19.33 0.79 13.96
C ALA A 96 -18.30 1.82 14.41
N LYS A 97 -17.02 1.44 14.51
CA LYS A 97 -15.95 2.31 14.99
C LYS A 97 -15.24 3.02 13.84
N ARG A 98 -14.81 4.25 14.11
CA ARG A 98 -13.95 5.03 13.21
C ARG A 98 -12.56 5.15 13.84
N TYR A 99 -11.54 5.00 13.04
CA TYR A 99 -10.15 5.11 13.43
C TYR A 99 -9.47 6.16 12.55
N PRO A 100 -8.90 7.23 13.15
CA PRO A 100 -8.15 8.20 12.37
C PRO A 100 -6.88 7.54 11.82
N ASN A 101 -6.58 7.82 10.57
CA ASN A 101 -5.35 7.42 9.90
C ASN A 101 -4.88 8.54 8.97
N ILE A 102 -3.66 8.40 8.51
CA ILE A 102 -3.03 9.32 7.56
C ILE A 102 -2.81 8.57 6.25
N LEU A 103 -3.17 9.18 5.14
CA LEU A 103 -2.63 8.81 3.84
C LEU A 103 -1.33 9.60 3.65
N TRP A 104 -0.21 8.93 3.87
CA TRP A 104 1.13 9.45 3.59
C TRP A 104 1.39 9.39 2.09
N HIS A 105 1.94 10.46 1.52
CA HIS A 105 2.13 10.57 0.09
C HIS A 105 3.50 11.14 -0.28
N ALA A 106 4.11 10.56 -1.31
CA ALA A 106 5.27 11.08 -2.02
C ALA A 106 4.97 11.10 -3.53
N GLY A 107 5.02 12.28 -4.14
CA GLY A 107 4.68 12.51 -5.55
C GLY A 107 4.08 13.89 -5.78
N SER A 108 3.17 14.00 -6.71
CA SER A 108 2.44 15.24 -7.03
C SER A 108 1.35 15.51 -6.01
N GLU A 109 1.15 16.74 -5.56
CA GLU A 109 0.06 17.07 -4.63
C GLU A 109 -1.30 16.67 -5.22
N ILE A 110 -2.13 16.06 -4.37
CA ILE A 110 -3.51 15.67 -4.70
C ILE A 110 -4.49 16.25 -3.70
N ASP A 111 -5.72 16.46 -4.12
CA ASP A 111 -6.85 16.74 -3.23
C ASP A 111 -7.89 15.62 -3.33
N LEU A 112 -8.44 15.21 -2.17
CA LEU A 112 -9.41 14.14 -2.08
C LEU A 112 -10.75 14.65 -1.57
N GLU A 113 -11.80 14.34 -2.29
CA GLU A 113 -13.18 14.57 -1.85
C GLU A 113 -13.57 13.56 -0.75
N HIS A 114 -13.17 12.30 -0.91
CA HIS A 114 -13.49 11.21 0.01
C HIS A 114 -12.28 10.79 0.84
N ARG A 115 -12.32 11.10 2.13
CA ARG A 115 -11.25 10.78 3.10
C ARG A 115 -11.60 9.62 4.03
N ASN A 116 -12.59 8.80 3.67
CA ASN A 116 -12.93 7.57 4.38
C ASN A 116 -12.27 6.39 3.66
N GLY A 117 -11.35 5.72 4.35
CA GLY A 117 -10.62 4.56 3.84
C GLY A 117 -11.51 3.49 3.23
N GLY A 118 -10.98 2.74 2.29
CA GLY A 118 -11.66 1.70 1.55
C GLY A 118 -11.82 2.00 0.06
N VAL A 119 -12.65 1.23 -0.63
CA VAL A 119 -12.72 1.21 -2.11
C VAL A 119 -12.92 2.59 -2.74
N THR A 120 -13.75 3.46 -2.14
CA THR A 120 -14.04 4.78 -2.72
C THR A 120 -12.81 5.67 -2.68
N MET A 121 -12.15 5.80 -1.53
CA MET A 121 -10.93 6.59 -1.39
C MET A 121 -9.79 6.02 -2.25
N THR A 122 -9.55 4.70 -2.20
CA THR A 122 -8.52 4.05 -3.02
C THR A 122 -8.74 4.31 -4.51
N LYS A 123 -10.01 4.22 -4.97
CA LYS A 123 -10.35 4.51 -6.36
C LYS A 123 -10.07 5.96 -6.71
N GLU A 124 -10.47 6.91 -5.86
CA GLU A 124 -10.25 8.35 -6.08
C GLU A 124 -8.77 8.69 -6.14
N VAL A 125 -7.97 8.16 -5.20
CA VAL A 125 -6.51 8.32 -5.20
C VAL A 125 -5.90 7.78 -6.51
N LEU A 126 -6.26 6.56 -6.91
CA LEU A 126 -5.72 6.01 -8.14
C LEU A 126 -6.19 6.79 -9.37
N MET A 127 -7.43 7.29 -9.40
CA MET A 127 -7.94 8.11 -10.51
C MET A 127 -7.20 9.43 -10.64
N SER A 128 -6.78 10.06 -9.53
CA SER A 128 -6.09 11.37 -9.56
C SER A 128 -4.72 11.30 -10.23
N VAL A 129 -4.10 10.10 -10.25
CA VAL A 129 -2.75 9.87 -10.78
C VAL A 129 -2.70 8.75 -11.82
N ALA A 130 -3.86 8.30 -12.34
CA ALA A 130 -3.95 7.15 -13.24
C ALA A 130 -3.20 7.38 -14.56
N ILE A 131 -2.42 6.38 -14.94
CA ILE A 131 -1.73 6.29 -16.23
C ILE A 131 -2.25 5.03 -16.93
N PRO A 132 -3.07 5.14 -18.00
CA PRO A 132 -3.54 3.96 -18.73
C PRO A 132 -2.38 3.03 -19.13
N GLY A 133 -2.50 1.74 -18.83
CA GLY A 133 -1.43 0.76 -19.02
C GLY A 133 -0.27 0.89 -18.02
N GLY A 134 -0.34 1.81 -17.07
CA GLY A 134 0.65 1.95 -15.99
C GLY A 134 0.55 0.82 -14.97
N LEU A 135 1.60 0.63 -14.18
CA LEU A 135 1.71 -0.44 -13.20
C LEU A 135 1.47 0.07 -11.78
N VAL A 136 0.45 -0.48 -11.12
CA VAL A 136 0.21 -0.31 -9.68
C VAL A 136 0.84 -1.46 -8.90
N PHE A 137 1.57 -1.13 -7.85
CA PHE A 137 2.19 -2.09 -6.93
C PHE A 137 1.66 -1.91 -5.51
N ASP A 138 1.24 -3.01 -4.89
CA ASP A 138 0.79 -3.05 -3.49
C ASP A 138 1.56 -4.13 -2.71
N PRO A 139 2.57 -3.77 -1.92
CA PRO A 139 3.35 -4.74 -1.13
C PRO A 139 2.59 -5.38 0.04
N CYS A 140 1.33 -4.96 0.33
CA CYS A 140 0.48 -5.54 1.38
C CYS A 140 -0.97 -5.66 0.89
N CYS A 141 -1.19 -6.31 -0.27
CA CYS A 141 -2.42 -6.20 -1.04
C CYS A 141 -3.68 -6.84 -0.43
N GLY A 142 -3.54 -7.59 0.63
CA GLY A 142 -4.67 -8.21 1.32
C GLY A 142 -5.54 -9.05 0.39
N LYS A 143 -6.83 -8.71 0.34
CA LYS A 143 -7.81 -9.36 -0.54
C LYS A 143 -7.94 -8.71 -1.93
N GLY A 144 -7.03 -7.81 -2.30
CA GLY A 144 -6.97 -7.21 -3.64
C GLY A 144 -7.90 -6.02 -3.86
N MET A 145 -8.15 -5.19 -2.83
CA MET A 145 -8.92 -3.96 -3.00
C MET A 145 -8.23 -3.02 -4.00
N THR A 146 -6.94 -2.79 -3.83
CA THR A 146 -6.11 -1.98 -4.73
C THR A 146 -6.10 -2.58 -6.14
N ALA A 147 -5.98 -3.91 -6.28
CA ALA A 147 -6.07 -4.60 -7.55
C ALA A 147 -7.37 -4.29 -8.29
N LYS A 148 -8.50 -4.42 -7.58
CA LYS A 148 -9.82 -4.13 -8.15
C LYS A 148 -9.95 -2.69 -8.65
N CYS A 149 -9.39 -1.73 -7.93
CA CYS A 149 -9.42 -0.32 -8.33
C CYS A 149 -8.51 -0.06 -9.53
N ALA A 150 -7.27 -0.56 -9.52
CA ALA A 150 -6.30 -0.39 -10.59
C ALA A 150 -6.81 -0.98 -11.92
N LEU A 151 -7.26 -2.23 -11.91
CA LEU A 151 -7.75 -2.92 -13.10
C LEU A 151 -9.01 -2.29 -13.72
N ARG A 152 -9.83 -1.61 -12.91
CA ARG A 152 -10.97 -0.82 -13.40
C ARG A 152 -10.57 0.50 -14.06
N LEU A 153 -9.36 0.94 -13.85
CA LEU A 153 -8.77 2.13 -14.45
C LEU A 153 -7.82 1.78 -15.60
N ASP A 154 -7.90 0.54 -16.12
CA ASP A 154 -7.08 0.03 -17.21
C ASP A 154 -5.57 0.07 -16.90
N MET A 155 -5.23 -0.18 -15.62
CA MET A 155 -3.85 -0.27 -15.14
C MET A 155 -3.47 -1.71 -14.81
N ASP A 156 -2.21 -2.07 -15.03
CA ASP A 156 -1.64 -3.34 -14.57
C ASP A 156 -1.51 -3.34 -13.04
N PHE A 157 -1.56 -4.53 -12.44
CA PHE A 157 -1.42 -4.68 -10.99
C PHE A 157 -0.45 -5.81 -10.62
N VAL A 158 0.40 -5.54 -9.64
CA VAL A 158 1.18 -6.56 -8.91
C VAL A 158 1.02 -6.32 -7.42
N GLY A 159 0.76 -7.39 -6.66
CA GLY A 159 0.62 -7.33 -5.21
C GLY A 159 1.40 -8.43 -4.50
N ILE A 160 1.74 -8.16 -3.24
CA ILE A 160 2.29 -9.15 -2.31
C ILE A 160 1.29 -9.36 -1.19
N GLU A 161 1.00 -10.61 -0.88
CA GLU A 161 0.21 -10.99 0.28
C GLU A 161 0.82 -12.25 0.91
N LEU A 162 0.99 -12.22 2.21
CA LEU A 162 1.62 -13.29 2.98
C LEU A 162 0.63 -14.43 3.30
N ASN A 163 -0.63 -14.06 3.54
CA ASN A 163 -1.68 -15.03 3.84
C ASN A 163 -2.17 -15.70 2.54
N PRO A 164 -2.00 -17.04 2.39
CA PRO A 164 -2.35 -17.74 1.15
C PRO A 164 -3.85 -17.66 0.82
N GLN A 165 -4.72 -17.62 1.84
CA GLN A 165 -6.17 -17.51 1.60
C GLN A 165 -6.54 -16.13 1.06
N ARG A 166 -5.91 -15.06 1.57
CA ARG A 166 -6.10 -13.70 1.05
C ARG A 166 -5.48 -13.54 -0.33
N ALA A 167 -4.28 -14.09 -0.53
CA ALA A 167 -3.63 -14.10 -1.83
C ALA A 167 -4.50 -14.79 -2.90
N ALA A 168 -5.14 -15.91 -2.56
CA ALA A 168 -6.09 -16.58 -3.46
C ALA A 168 -7.28 -15.69 -3.83
N VAL A 169 -7.83 -14.93 -2.85
CA VAL A 169 -8.90 -13.96 -3.13
C VAL A 169 -8.41 -12.83 -4.04
N ALA A 170 -7.24 -12.28 -3.77
CA ALA A 170 -6.64 -11.23 -4.62
C ALA A 170 -6.38 -11.74 -6.05
N SER A 171 -5.88 -12.98 -6.19
CA SER A 171 -5.67 -13.61 -7.51
C SER A 171 -6.98 -13.76 -8.28
N ALA A 172 -8.04 -14.22 -7.62
CA ALA A 172 -9.36 -14.32 -8.24
C ALA A 172 -9.91 -12.94 -8.71
N VAL A 173 -9.65 -11.88 -7.95
CA VAL A 173 -9.96 -10.50 -8.39
C VAL A 173 -9.20 -10.15 -9.65
N VAL A 174 -7.89 -10.42 -9.72
CA VAL A 174 -7.06 -10.12 -10.90
C VAL A 174 -7.56 -10.93 -12.11
N GLU A 175 -7.83 -12.23 -11.94
CA GLU A 175 -8.33 -13.08 -13.02
C GLU A 175 -9.67 -12.61 -13.61
N GLN A 176 -10.56 -12.09 -12.76
CA GLN A 176 -11.87 -11.55 -13.21
C GLN A 176 -11.73 -10.40 -14.21
N TYR A 177 -10.62 -9.64 -14.14
CA TYR A 177 -10.35 -8.47 -15.00
C TYR A 177 -9.30 -8.73 -16.10
N ARG A 178 -8.68 -9.91 -16.13
CA ARG A 178 -7.86 -10.33 -17.27
C ARG A 178 -8.81 -10.62 -18.45
N ARG A 179 -8.82 -9.74 -19.41
CA ARG A 179 -9.48 -9.91 -20.72
C ARG A 179 -8.46 -10.13 -21.81
#